data_33a168514f2357aa4a16eee6035d22b3
#
_entry.id   33a168514f2357aa4a16eee6035d22b3
#
_cell.length_a   1.000
_cell.length_b   1.000
_cell.length_c   1.000
_cell.angle_alpha   90.00
_cell.angle_beta   90.00
_cell.angle_gamma   90.00
#
_symmetry.space_group_name_H-M   'P 1'
#
loop_
_entity.id
_entity.type
_entity.pdbx_description
1 polymer ?
#
loop_
_entity_poly.entity_id
_entity_poly.type
_entity_poly.pdbx_seq_one_letter_code
_entity_poly.pdbx_strand_id
1 'polypeptide(L)'
;MSPVHVRAEPGDFAESVLLPGDPRRARYVAENFLEDAKLVTQERGMLGYTGTYKSKPVSVQTTGMGCPSAAIIAEELVQLGARNLLRVGTCGGYHPEMELGNLVIATAATPQDGTVSSITQGVPYAPAAHFDLVHAAYHAADAVASSHERYLGPIVSADLFYDPEEDPQNLWHSLGVLAVEMEAAAIFTLAAMHGARAGCLLTVSNLIGREKDVYIGSEALKDAVDDMTVLALEALDALN
;
A
#
# COMPACT_ATOMS: atom_id res chain seq x y z
N MET A 1 -3.82 0.12 25.05
CA MET A 1 -2.39 -0.18 25.33
C MET A 1 -1.62 0.86 24.54
N SER A 2 -0.63 1.53 25.11
CA SER A 2 0.13 2.53 24.33
C SER A 2 0.90 1.83 23.20
N PRO A 3 1.00 2.45 22.01
CA PRO A 3 1.76 1.90 20.90
C PRO A 3 3.21 1.61 21.28
N VAL A 4 3.71 0.44 20.89
CA VAL A 4 5.06 -0.04 21.28
C VAL A 4 6.05 0.08 20.12
N HIS A 5 5.57 -0.09 18.90
CA HIS A 5 6.41 -0.16 17.69
C HIS A 5 6.42 1.18 16.94
N VAL A 6 5.32 1.94 17.00
CA VAL A 6 5.27 3.30 16.42
C VAL A 6 5.80 4.34 17.40
N ARG A 7 5.61 4.14 18.73
CA ARG A 7 6.06 5.02 19.81
C ARG A 7 5.78 6.50 19.57
N ALA A 8 4.51 6.81 19.37
CA ALA A 8 4.00 8.16 19.18
C ALA A 8 2.81 8.39 20.11
N GLU A 9 2.41 9.63 20.26
CA GLU A 9 1.25 10.02 21.05
C GLU A 9 0.05 10.33 20.13
N PRO A 10 -1.20 10.23 20.64
CA PRO A 10 -2.38 10.65 19.88
C PRO A 10 -2.23 12.09 19.39
N GLY A 11 -2.39 12.29 18.08
CA GLY A 11 -2.24 13.58 17.40
C GLY A 11 -0.87 13.81 16.75
N ASP A 12 0.12 12.94 16.97
CA ASP A 12 1.41 12.99 16.27
C ASP A 12 1.25 12.54 14.80
N PHE A 13 0.31 11.64 14.53
CA PHE A 13 -0.06 11.23 13.18
C PHE A 13 -1.37 11.89 12.73
N ALA A 14 -1.43 12.23 11.45
CA ALA A 14 -2.65 12.69 10.81
C ALA A 14 -3.67 11.55 10.66
N GLU A 15 -4.95 11.91 10.43
CA GLU A 15 -5.98 10.91 10.13
C GLU A 15 -5.72 10.15 8.82
N SER A 16 -5.03 10.78 7.86
CA SER A 16 -4.66 10.21 6.57
C SER A 16 -3.18 9.84 6.57
N VAL A 17 -2.89 8.55 6.34
CA VAL A 17 -1.53 8.00 6.42
C VAL A 17 -1.20 7.19 5.17
N LEU A 18 -0.10 7.56 4.50
CA LEU A 18 0.52 6.75 3.45
C LEU A 18 1.39 5.64 4.07
N LEU A 19 1.30 4.45 3.52
CA LEU A 19 1.93 3.24 4.06
C LEU A 19 2.88 2.57 3.05
N PRO A 20 4.10 3.08 2.85
CA PRO A 20 5.14 2.37 2.11
C PRO A 20 5.77 1.25 2.95
N GLY A 21 6.23 0.18 2.29
CA GLY A 21 6.98 -0.90 2.94
C GLY A 21 8.43 -0.53 3.27
N ASP A 22 9.07 0.31 2.43
CA ASP A 22 10.49 0.71 2.54
C ASP A 22 10.63 2.01 3.34
N PRO A 23 11.46 2.05 4.43
CA PRO A 23 11.72 3.27 5.18
C PRO A 23 12.39 4.38 4.36
N ARG A 24 13.19 4.02 3.34
CA ARG A 24 13.76 5.01 2.43
C ARG A 24 12.69 5.69 1.59
N ARG A 25 11.63 4.94 1.20
CA ARG A 25 10.48 5.51 0.49
C ARG A 25 9.65 6.42 1.41
N ALA A 26 9.45 6.04 2.68
CA ALA A 26 8.80 6.91 3.65
C ALA A 26 9.52 8.26 3.79
N ARG A 27 10.85 8.23 3.93
CA ARG A 27 11.68 9.44 3.95
C ARG A 27 11.56 10.23 2.65
N TYR A 28 11.67 9.56 1.51
CA TYR A 28 11.60 10.19 0.20
C TYR A 28 10.27 10.93 -0.01
N VAL A 29 9.16 10.29 0.35
CA VAL A 29 7.82 10.92 0.30
C VAL A 29 7.75 12.14 1.20
N ALA A 30 8.23 12.03 2.44
CA ALA A 30 8.22 13.14 3.38
C ALA A 30 9.04 14.34 2.88
N GLU A 31 10.23 14.09 2.34
CA GLU A 31 11.17 15.15 1.91
C GLU A 31 10.79 15.82 0.58
N ASN A 32 10.06 15.12 -0.31
CA ASN A 32 9.81 15.61 -1.66
C ASN A 32 8.34 15.97 -1.95
N PHE A 33 7.39 15.49 -1.15
CA PHE A 33 5.95 15.67 -1.41
C PHE A 33 5.18 16.31 -0.26
N LEU A 34 5.73 16.36 0.97
CA LEU A 34 5.08 16.98 2.11
C LEU A 34 5.77 18.29 2.50
N GLU A 35 4.97 19.30 2.84
CA GLU A 35 5.44 20.55 3.42
C GLU A 35 5.62 20.38 4.94
N ASP A 36 6.65 21.01 5.52
CA ASP A 36 6.96 21.03 6.95
C ASP A 36 7.03 19.63 7.61
N ALA A 37 7.43 18.61 6.85
CA ALA A 37 7.49 17.24 7.32
C ALA A 37 8.46 17.06 8.52
N LYS A 38 7.96 16.46 9.59
CA LYS A 38 8.72 16.18 10.81
C LYS A 38 8.78 14.67 11.05
N LEU A 39 9.94 14.18 11.45
CA LEU A 39 10.12 12.81 11.89
C LEU A 39 9.38 12.61 13.22
N VAL A 40 8.40 11.70 13.22
CA VAL A 40 7.60 11.33 14.40
C VAL A 40 8.22 10.13 15.11
N THR A 41 8.57 9.11 14.34
CA THR A 41 9.13 7.86 14.88
C THR A 41 10.21 7.28 13.99
N GLN A 42 11.13 6.52 14.60
CA GLN A 42 12.16 5.74 13.91
C GLN A 42 12.42 4.40 14.59
N GLU A 43 11.44 3.95 15.39
CA GLU A 43 11.58 2.67 16.10
C GLU A 43 11.81 1.53 15.11
N ARG A 44 12.77 0.67 15.43
CA ARG A 44 13.18 -0.47 14.59
C ARG A 44 13.55 -0.09 13.14
N GLY A 45 13.87 1.19 12.87
CA GLY A 45 14.10 1.70 11.52
C GLY A 45 12.83 1.96 10.72
N MET A 46 11.65 1.79 11.31
CA MET A 46 10.36 2.08 10.68
C MET A 46 10.08 3.58 10.78
N LEU A 47 10.56 4.32 9.79
CA LEU A 47 10.44 5.78 9.79
C LEU A 47 8.99 6.22 9.60
N GLY A 48 8.54 7.16 10.44
CA GLY A 48 7.24 7.81 10.33
C GLY A 48 7.38 9.32 10.36
N TYR A 49 6.67 10.01 9.47
CA TYR A 49 6.70 11.46 9.34
C TYR A 49 5.27 12.02 9.30
N THR A 50 5.10 13.24 9.77
CA THR A 50 3.87 14.02 9.61
C THR A 50 4.22 15.39 9.05
N GLY A 51 3.49 15.81 8.04
CA GLY A 51 3.60 17.11 7.39
C GLY A 51 2.25 17.53 6.81
N THR A 52 2.27 18.37 5.79
CA THR A 52 1.05 18.80 5.09
C THR A 52 1.17 18.61 3.59
N TYR A 53 0.04 18.34 2.95
CA TYR A 53 -0.14 18.36 1.51
C TYR A 53 -1.34 19.26 1.18
N LYS A 54 -1.13 20.30 0.36
CA LYS A 54 -2.16 21.34 0.07
C LYS A 54 -2.80 21.89 1.37
N SER A 55 -1.96 22.15 2.37
CA SER A 55 -2.35 22.65 3.71
C SER A 55 -3.18 21.69 4.56
N LYS A 56 -3.40 20.44 4.15
CA LYS A 56 -4.07 19.40 4.94
C LYS A 56 -3.02 18.46 5.58
N PRO A 57 -3.20 18.07 6.86
CA PRO A 57 -2.27 17.14 7.51
C PRO A 57 -2.25 15.77 6.82
N VAL A 58 -1.05 15.27 6.54
CA VAL A 58 -0.82 13.93 6.00
C VAL A 58 0.40 13.34 6.68
N SER A 59 0.33 12.06 6.99
CA SER A 59 1.45 11.30 7.53
C SER A 59 1.92 10.25 6.53
N VAL A 60 3.17 9.83 6.67
CA VAL A 60 3.73 8.66 6.01
C VAL A 60 4.42 7.78 7.03
N GLN A 61 4.09 6.49 7.08
CA GLN A 61 4.65 5.54 8.03
C GLN A 61 5.07 4.25 7.33
N THR A 62 6.30 3.84 7.57
CA THR A 62 6.82 2.56 7.08
C THR A 62 6.08 1.39 7.71
N THR A 63 5.67 0.41 6.89
CA THR A 63 5.06 -0.85 7.36
C THR A 63 6.05 -1.98 7.57
N GLY A 64 7.22 -1.92 6.92
CA GLY A 64 8.08 -3.08 6.69
C GLY A 64 7.50 -4.00 5.62
N MET A 65 8.03 -5.21 5.50
CA MET A 65 7.61 -6.22 4.56
C MET A 65 6.75 -7.29 5.24
N GLY A 66 5.68 -7.70 4.55
CA GLY A 66 4.80 -8.79 4.95
C GLY A 66 3.65 -8.40 5.87
N CYS A 67 2.57 -9.17 5.76
CA CYS A 67 1.34 -8.99 6.53
C CYS A 67 1.55 -8.88 8.04
N PRO A 68 2.42 -9.67 8.71
CA PRO A 68 2.64 -9.54 10.15
C PRO A 68 3.18 -8.17 10.56
N SER A 69 4.14 -7.62 9.81
CA SER A 69 4.71 -6.30 10.08
C SER A 69 3.69 -5.18 9.84
N ALA A 70 3.01 -5.24 8.69
CA ALA A 70 1.98 -4.26 8.34
C ALA A 70 0.81 -4.26 9.34
N ALA A 71 0.42 -5.43 9.85
CA ALA A 71 -0.63 -5.57 10.84
C ALA A 71 -0.31 -4.83 12.14
N ILE A 72 0.92 -4.96 12.65
CA ILE A 72 1.35 -4.25 13.87
C ILE A 72 1.25 -2.74 13.66
N ILE A 73 1.79 -2.24 12.56
CA ILE A 73 1.84 -0.80 12.27
C ILE A 73 0.42 -0.25 12.04
N ALA A 74 -0.42 -0.93 11.26
CA ALA A 74 -1.79 -0.49 11.00
C ALA A 74 -2.63 -0.43 12.28
N GLU A 75 -2.52 -1.45 13.15
CA GLU A 75 -3.18 -1.49 14.46
C GLU A 75 -2.80 -0.29 15.33
N GLU A 76 -1.50 -0.03 15.48
CA GLU A 76 -1.01 1.06 16.31
C GLU A 76 -1.36 2.45 15.74
N LEU A 77 -1.36 2.62 14.42
CA LEU A 77 -1.78 3.87 13.78
C LEU A 77 -3.27 4.16 14.02
N VAL A 78 -4.13 3.15 13.92
CA VAL A 78 -5.56 3.33 14.22
C VAL A 78 -5.77 3.70 15.70
N GLN A 79 -5.02 3.11 16.63
CA GLN A 79 -5.04 3.49 18.03
C GLN A 79 -4.57 4.94 18.26
N LEU A 80 -3.65 5.45 17.41
CA LEU A 80 -3.17 6.83 17.43
C LEU A 80 -4.11 7.83 16.75
N GLY A 81 -5.19 7.36 16.12
CA GLY A 81 -6.21 8.21 15.51
C GLY A 81 -6.27 8.19 13.98
N ALA A 82 -5.44 7.39 13.30
CA ALA A 82 -5.52 7.24 11.86
C ALA A 82 -6.89 6.67 11.43
N ARG A 83 -7.44 7.18 10.33
CA ARG A 83 -8.74 6.80 9.77
C ARG A 83 -8.69 6.41 8.30
N ASN A 84 -7.70 6.90 7.58
CA ASN A 84 -7.47 6.60 6.16
C ASN A 84 -6.07 6.01 6.01
N LEU A 85 -5.99 4.73 5.74
CA LEU A 85 -4.75 3.97 5.59
C LEU A 85 -4.56 3.66 4.10
N LEU A 86 -3.66 4.36 3.42
CA LEU A 86 -3.40 4.16 2.00
C LEU A 86 -2.02 3.57 1.77
N ARG A 87 -2.00 2.26 1.47
CA ARG A 87 -0.77 1.58 1.09
C ARG A 87 -0.27 2.09 -0.25
N VAL A 88 1.02 2.41 -0.32
CA VAL A 88 1.75 2.81 -1.53
C VAL A 88 2.97 1.91 -1.70
N GLY A 89 2.88 0.96 -2.62
CA GLY A 89 3.85 -0.12 -2.72
C GLY A 89 4.30 -0.43 -4.13
N THR A 90 5.07 -1.50 -4.25
CA THR A 90 5.43 -2.14 -5.52
C THR A 90 4.82 -3.53 -5.58
N CYS A 91 4.61 -4.06 -6.78
CA CYS A 91 4.04 -5.39 -6.98
C CYS A 91 4.68 -6.11 -8.18
N GLY A 92 4.50 -7.41 -8.21
CA GLY A 92 4.70 -8.23 -9.40
C GLY A 92 3.39 -8.35 -10.18
N GLY A 93 3.41 -7.95 -11.45
CA GLY A 93 2.24 -7.98 -12.33
C GLY A 93 2.02 -9.37 -12.93
N TYR A 94 0.77 -9.86 -12.92
CA TYR A 94 0.35 -11.12 -13.55
C TYR A 94 -0.33 -10.90 -14.90
N HIS A 95 -0.96 -9.75 -15.10
CA HIS A 95 -1.72 -9.50 -16.32
C HIS A 95 -0.78 -9.41 -17.55
N PRO A 96 -1.06 -10.11 -18.66
CA PRO A 96 -0.16 -10.20 -19.80
C PRO A 96 0.10 -8.86 -20.53
N GLU A 97 -0.85 -7.93 -20.44
CA GLU A 97 -0.73 -6.60 -21.06
C GLU A 97 -0.05 -5.58 -20.16
N MET A 98 0.24 -5.93 -18.89
CA MET A 98 0.94 -5.02 -17.99
C MET A 98 2.38 -4.78 -18.44
N GLU A 99 2.80 -3.54 -18.25
CA GLU A 99 4.18 -3.09 -18.44
C GLU A 99 4.78 -2.61 -17.11
N LEU A 100 6.11 -2.58 -17.06
CA LEU A 100 6.82 -2.03 -15.90
C LEU A 100 6.46 -0.55 -15.71
N GLY A 101 6.21 -0.17 -14.46
CA GLY A 101 5.77 1.18 -14.11
C GLY A 101 4.25 1.36 -14.13
N ASN A 102 3.48 0.46 -14.73
CA ASN A 102 2.02 0.56 -14.68
C ASN A 102 1.52 0.63 -13.23
N LEU A 103 0.38 1.28 -13.04
CA LEU A 103 -0.24 1.49 -11.73
C LEU A 103 -1.40 0.52 -11.50
N VAL A 104 -1.50 -0.01 -10.29
CA VAL A 104 -2.62 -0.87 -9.86
C VAL A 104 -3.35 -0.20 -8.71
N ILE A 105 -4.66 0.02 -8.90
CA ILE A 105 -5.60 0.42 -7.85
C ILE A 105 -6.29 -0.85 -7.37
N ALA A 106 -5.94 -1.32 -6.18
CA ALA A 106 -6.48 -2.57 -5.66
C ALA A 106 -7.91 -2.41 -5.13
N THR A 107 -8.82 -3.28 -5.59
CA THR A 107 -10.21 -3.32 -5.08
C THR A 107 -10.38 -4.33 -3.95
N ALA A 108 -9.58 -5.37 -3.94
CA ALA A 108 -9.54 -6.41 -2.90
C ALA A 108 -8.16 -7.07 -2.91
N ALA A 109 -7.78 -7.69 -1.80
CA ALA A 109 -6.55 -8.45 -1.68
C ALA A 109 -6.85 -9.86 -1.18
N THR A 110 -6.67 -10.86 -2.04
CA THR A 110 -6.81 -12.26 -1.64
C THR A 110 -5.71 -12.62 -0.63
N PRO A 111 -6.05 -13.10 0.57
CA PRO A 111 -5.05 -13.43 1.56
C PRO A 111 -4.40 -14.80 1.27
N GLN A 112 -3.17 -14.80 0.79
CA GLN A 112 -2.29 -15.97 0.75
C GLN A 112 -1.25 -15.83 1.87
N ASP A 113 -1.75 -15.52 3.07
CA ASP A 113 -0.94 -15.22 4.25
C ASP A 113 -1.52 -15.85 5.53
N GLY A 114 -0.64 -16.08 6.51
CA GLY A 114 -1.03 -16.63 7.80
C GLY A 114 -1.64 -15.58 8.76
N THR A 115 -1.42 -14.30 8.53
CA THR A 115 -1.86 -13.21 9.43
C THR A 115 -3.35 -13.03 9.37
N VAL A 116 -3.91 -12.84 8.17
CA VAL A 116 -5.37 -12.71 7.99
C VAL A 116 -6.08 -13.97 8.44
N SER A 117 -5.55 -15.16 8.08
CA SER A 117 -6.10 -16.44 8.56
C SER A 117 -6.14 -16.52 10.09
N SER A 118 -5.10 -16.04 10.78
CA SER A 118 -5.05 -16.00 12.25
C SER A 118 -6.06 -14.99 12.82
N ILE A 119 -6.18 -13.81 12.25
CA ILE A 119 -7.13 -12.77 12.66
C ILE A 119 -8.57 -13.27 12.52
N THR A 120 -8.88 -13.92 11.40
CA THR A 120 -10.22 -14.42 11.08
C THR A 120 -10.54 -15.79 11.71
N GLN A 121 -9.58 -16.38 12.44
CA GLN A 121 -9.70 -17.72 13.01
C GLN A 121 -10.03 -18.80 11.97
N GLY A 122 -9.49 -18.64 10.77
CA GLY A 122 -9.71 -19.55 9.64
C GLY A 122 -11.07 -19.41 8.94
N VAL A 123 -11.89 -18.45 9.33
CA VAL A 123 -13.14 -18.16 8.61
C VAL A 123 -12.79 -17.53 7.26
N PRO A 124 -13.36 -18.02 6.14
CA PRO A 124 -13.19 -17.38 4.85
C PRO A 124 -13.60 -15.91 4.90
N TYR A 125 -12.68 -15.05 4.56
CA TYR A 125 -12.86 -13.60 4.57
C TYR A 125 -12.31 -12.99 3.28
N ALA A 126 -12.94 -11.94 2.77
CA ALA A 126 -12.53 -11.22 1.58
C ALA A 126 -12.07 -9.80 1.95
N PRO A 127 -10.78 -9.58 2.23
CA PRO A 127 -10.24 -8.25 2.48
C PRO A 127 -10.50 -7.33 1.28
N ALA A 128 -11.32 -6.30 1.46
CA ALA A 128 -11.69 -5.35 0.42
C ALA A 128 -11.18 -3.96 0.75
N ALA A 129 -10.74 -3.22 -0.27
CA ALA A 129 -10.46 -1.81 -0.14
C ALA A 129 -11.76 -1.02 0.14
N HIS A 130 -11.66 0.07 0.88
CA HIS A 130 -12.81 0.93 1.13
C HIS A 130 -13.20 1.67 -0.15
N PHE A 131 -14.50 1.63 -0.49
CA PHE A 131 -15.02 2.20 -1.73
C PHE A 131 -14.60 3.66 -1.94
N ASP A 132 -14.67 4.51 -0.91
CA ASP A 132 -14.32 5.92 -1.04
C ASP A 132 -12.86 6.13 -1.46
N LEU A 133 -11.92 5.31 -0.94
CA LEU A 133 -10.51 5.39 -1.32
C LEU A 133 -10.27 4.91 -2.75
N VAL A 134 -10.92 3.82 -3.15
CA VAL A 134 -10.85 3.32 -4.55
C VAL A 134 -11.44 4.35 -5.50
N HIS A 135 -12.61 4.92 -5.18
CA HIS A 135 -13.27 5.93 -5.98
C HIS A 135 -12.44 7.21 -6.10
N ALA A 136 -11.90 7.71 -4.98
CA ALA A 136 -11.03 8.88 -4.97
C ALA A 136 -9.76 8.66 -5.80
N ALA A 137 -9.10 7.51 -5.65
CA ALA A 137 -7.91 7.16 -6.44
C ALA A 137 -8.22 7.03 -7.94
N TYR A 138 -9.35 6.42 -8.30
CA TYR A 138 -9.76 6.27 -9.68
C TYR A 138 -9.96 7.64 -10.36
N HIS A 139 -10.64 8.58 -9.71
CA HIS A 139 -10.88 9.93 -10.26
C HIS A 139 -9.65 10.84 -10.18
N ALA A 140 -8.85 10.75 -9.12
CA ALA A 140 -7.60 11.50 -9.04
C ALA A 140 -6.63 11.09 -10.15
N ALA A 141 -6.69 9.85 -10.58
CA ALA A 141 -5.86 9.32 -11.66
C ALA A 141 -6.10 10.02 -13.02
N ASP A 142 -7.28 10.56 -13.26
CA ASP A 142 -7.57 11.33 -14.48
C ASP A 142 -6.98 12.74 -14.44
N ALA A 143 -6.71 13.26 -13.25
CA ALA A 143 -6.11 14.57 -13.03
C ALA A 143 -4.58 14.54 -12.96
N VAL A 144 -3.99 13.37 -12.69
CA VAL A 144 -2.54 13.17 -12.65
C VAL A 144 -2.03 12.86 -14.07
N ALA A 145 -1.18 13.72 -14.59
CA ALA A 145 -0.56 13.54 -15.91
C ALA A 145 0.51 12.42 -15.83
N SER A 146 0.08 11.18 -15.75
CA SER A 146 0.94 10.00 -15.77
C SER A 146 0.98 9.39 -17.18
N SER A 147 2.17 8.97 -17.60
CA SER A 147 2.35 8.17 -18.84
C SER A 147 2.07 6.68 -18.60
N HIS A 148 1.90 6.25 -17.35
CA HIS A 148 1.71 4.86 -16.97
C HIS A 148 0.24 4.46 -17.05
N GLU A 149 -0.02 3.31 -17.66
CA GLU A 149 -1.35 2.73 -17.74
C GLU A 149 -1.83 2.26 -16.35
N ARG A 150 -3.14 2.28 -16.13
CA ARG A 150 -3.76 2.03 -14.83
C ARG A 150 -4.69 0.84 -14.91
N TYR A 151 -4.55 -0.05 -13.95
CA TYR A 151 -5.38 -1.24 -13.78
C TYR A 151 -6.16 -1.14 -12.46
N LEU A 152 -7.43 -1.50 -12.50
CA LEU A 152 -8.32 -1.53 -11.34
C LEU A 152 -8.83 -2.96 -11.15
N GLY A 153 -8.54 -3.59 -10.00
CA GLY A 153 -9.01 -4.95 -9.75
C GLY A 153 -8.39 -5.60 -8.51
N PRO A 154 -8.66 -6.90 -8.32
CA PRO A 154 -8.15 -7.66 -7.19
C PRO A 154 -6.65 -7.94 -7.33
N ILE A 155 -6.00 -8.04 -6.17
CA ILE A 155 -4.61 -8.46 -6.02
C ILE A 155 -4.51 -9.64 -5.06
N VAL A 156 -3.32 -10.21 -4.89
CA VAL A 156 -3.02 -11.20 -3.85
C VAL A 156 -1.92 -10.67 -2.91
N SER A 157 -2.11 -10.87 -1.60
CA SER A 157 -1.07 -10.63 -0.59
C SER A 157 -0.46 -11.97 -0.20
N ALA A 158 0.84 -12.16 -0.50
CA ALA A 158 1.56 -13.41 -0.26
C ALA A 158 2.61 -13.24 0.84
N ASP A 159 2.85 -14.31 1.62
CA ASP A 159 3.91 -14.34 2.63
C ASP A 159 5.29 -14.62 2.03
N LEU A 160 5.35 -15.29 0.87
CA LEU A 160 6.61 -15.69 0.25
C LEU A 160 6.92 -14.83 -0.96
N PHE A 161 8.09 -14.19 -0.94
CA PHE A 161 8.67 -13.53 -2.11
C PHE A 161 9.35 -14.54 -3.05
N TYR A 162 10.03 -15.53 -2.48
CA TYR A 162 10.64 -16.66 -3.19
C TYR A 162 9.73 -17.87 -3.04
N ASP A 163 8.68 -17.93 -3.88
CA ASP A 163 7.70 -19.01 -3.86
C ASP A 163 8.30 -20.25 -4.55
N PRO A 164 8.29 -21.42 -3.90
CA PRO A 164 8.77 -22.67 -4.50
C PRO A 164 7.77 -23.29 -5.49
N GLU A 165 6.54 -22.79 -5.60
CA GLU A 165 5.57 -23.28 -6.57
C GLU A 165 5.99 -22.89 -8.00
N GLU A 166 5.94 -23.87 -8.91
CA GLU A 166 6.44 -23.69 -10.28
C GLU A 166 5.55 -22.77 -11.14
N ASP A 167 4.26 -22.59 -10.83
CA ASP A 167 3.33 -21.84 -11.67
C ASP A 167 2.14 -21.19 -10.93
N PRO A 168 2.34 -20.44 -9.84
CA PRO A 168 1.24 -19.76 -9.14
C PRO A 168 0.60 -18.66 -10.00
N GLN A 169 1.32 -18.06 -10.93
CA GLN A 169 0.84 -16.98 -11.78
C GLN A 169 -0.31 -17.38 -12.69
N ASN A 170 -0.29 -18.59 -13.27
CA ASN A 170 -1.37 -19.06 -14.14
C ASN A 170 -2.69 -19.21 -13.37
N LEU A 171 -2.64 -19.66 -12.12
CA LEU A 171 -3.83 -19.69 -11.28
C LEU A 171 -4.35 -18.27 -11.03
N TRP A 172 -3.51 -17.38 -10.55
CA TRP A 172 -3.92 -16.01 -10.18
C TRP A 172 -4.43 -15.24 -11.40
N HIS A 173 -3.74 -15.33 -12.53
CA HIS A 173 -4.20 -14.73 -13.77
C HIS A 173 -5.56 -15.29 -14.21
N SER A 174 -5.77 -16.62 -14.15
CA SER A 174 -7.04 -17.25 -14.52
C SER A 174 -8.22 -16.82 -13.65
N LEU A 175 -7.95 -16.37 -12.42
CA LEU A 175 -8.92 -15.83 -11.48
C LEU A 175 -9.12 -14.30 -11.61
N GLY A 176 -8.43 -13.66 -12.57
CA GLY A 176 -8.50 -12.21 -12.79
C GLY A 176 -7.74 -11.38 -11.74
N VAL A 177 -6.82 -12.00 -11.01
CA VAL A 177 -5.94 -11.29 -10.08
C VAL A 177 -4.85 -10.57 -10.86
N LEU A 178 -4.70 -9.26 -10.62
CA LEU A 178 -3.82 -8.38 -11.40
C LEU A 178 -2.34 -8.48 -10.99
N ALA A 179 -2.08 -8.61 -9.70
CA ALA A 179 -0.72 -8.50 -9.18
C ALA A 179 -0.58 -9.15 -7.80
N VAL A 180 0.68 -9.41 -7.39
CA VAL A 180 1.06 -9.86 -6.06
C VAL A 180 1.84 -8.78 -5.32
N GLU A 181 1.55 -8.64 -4.04
CA GLU A 181 2.27 -7.85 -3.06
C GLU A 181 2.22 -8.58 -1.70
N MET A 182 2.56 -7.94 -0.57
CA MET A 182 2.76 -8.68 0.67
C MET A 182 2.02 -8.12 1.91
N GLU A 183 1.18 -7.07 1.82
CA GLU A 183 0.65 -6.37 3.01
C GLU A 183 -0.84 -5.97 2.95
N ALA A 184 -1.39 -5.76 1.76
CA ALA A 184 -2.71 -5.14 1.60
C ALA A 184 -3.84 -5.91 2.30
N ALA A 185 -3.83 -7.24 2.26
CA ALA A 185 -4.86 -8.05 2.89
C ALA A 185 -4.96 -7.80 4.40
N ALA A 186 -3.82 -7.71 5.10
CA ALA A 186 -3.80 -7.42 6.53
C ALA A 186 -4.26 -5.98 6.84
N ILE A 187 -3.82 -5.00 6.03
CA ILE A 187 -4.21 -3.59 6.20
C ILE A 187 -5.72 -3.42 6.01
N PHE A 188 -6.30 -4.03 4.95
CA PHE A 188 -7.74 -3.98 4.69
C PHE A 188 -8.54 -4.63 5.81
N THR A 189 -8.10 -5.80 6.29
CA THR A 189 -8.75 -6.52 7.37
C THR A 189 -8.79 -5.70 8.65
N LEU A 190 -7.66 -5.17 9.09
CA LEU A 190 -7.58 -4.39 10.33
C LEU A 190 -8.34 -3.08 10.23
N ALA A 191 -8.25 -2.37 9.11
CA ALA A 191 -9.02 -1.16 8.91
C ALA A 191 -10.54 -1.43 9.04
N ALA A 192 -11.03 -2.49 8.41
CA ALA A 192 -12.44 -2.89 8.52
C ALA A 192 -12.85 -3.23 9.96
N MET A 193 -12.01 -3.95 10.71
CA MET A 193 -12.27 -4.30 12.12
C MET A 193 -12.40 -3.06 13.03
N HIS A 194 -11.67 -2.00 12.71
CA HIS A 194 -11.65 -0.77 13.52
C HIS A 194 -12.49 0.37 12.94
N GLY A 195 -13.27 0.13 11.87
CA GLY A 195 -14.08 1.16 11.22
C GLY A 195 -13.25 2.27 10.56
N ALA A 196 -12.00 1.99 10.22
CA ALA A 196 -11.13 2.84 9.41
C ALA A 196 -11.29 2.48 7.92
N ARG A 197 -10.83 3.38 7.04
CA ARG A 197 -10.80 3.16 5.60
C ARG A 197 -9.40 2.74 5.17
N ALA A 198 -9.29 1.72 4.31
CA ALA A 198 -8.02 1.33 3.72
C ALA A 198 -8.11 1.24 2.20
N GLY A 199 -7.01 1.56 1.53
CA GLY A 199 -6.80 1.43 0.09
C GLY A 199 -5.38 0.98 -0.21
N CYS A 200 -5.12 0.62 -1.48
CA CYS A 200 -3.80 0.20 -1.91
C CYS A 200 -3.56 0.62 -3.36
N LEU A 201 -2.46 1.33 -3.57
CA LEU A 201 -1.92 1.72 -4.87
C LEU A 201 -0.54 1.09 -5.03
N LEU A 202 -0.28 0.52 -6.19
CA LEU A 202 0.96 -0.21 -6.45
C LEU A 202 1.54 0.20 -7.80
N THR A 203 2.88 0.24 -7.85
CA THR A 203 3.64 0.34 -9.08
C THR A 203 4.13 -1.05 -9.47
N VAL A 204 3.94 -1.46 -10.72
CA VAL A 204 4.45 -2.72 -11.25
C VAL A 204 5.97 -2.64 -11.36
N SER A 205 6.67 -3.33 -10.46
CA SER A 205 8.14 -3.35 -10.41
C SER A 205 8.77 -4.52 -11.14
N ASN A 206 8.01 -5.58 -11.32
CA ASN A 206 8.42 -6.76 -12.08
C ASN A 206 7.20 -7.45 -12.71
N LEU A 207 7.45 -8.21 -13.76
CA LEU A 207 6.43 -8.99 -14.46
C LEU A 207 6.71 -10.47 -14.23
N ILE A 208 5.70 -11.17 -13.71
CA ILE A 208 5.77 -12.58 -13.31
C ILE A 208 5.20 -13.46 -14.45
N GLY A 209 5.76 -14.67 -14.62
CA GLY A 209 5.26 -15.63 -15.62
C GLY A 209 5.77 -15.39 -17.04
N ARG A 210 6.74 -14.52 -17.24
CA ARG A 210 7.48 -14.41 -18.50
C ARG A 210 8.70 -15.33 -18.47
N GLU A 211 9.30 -15.66 -19.64
CA GLU A 211 10.47 -16.56 -19.74
C GLU A 211 11.65 -16.19 -18.80
N LYS A 212 11.71 -14.94 -18.37
CA LYS A 212 12.59 -14.42 -17.31
C LYS A 212 11.85 -13.31 -16.57
N ASP A 213 12.01 -13.27 -15.26
CA ASP A 213 11.55 -12.13 -14.46
C ASP A 213 12.22 -10.85 -14.97
N VAL A 214 11.40 -9.89 -15.36
CA VAL A 214 11.85 -8.60 -15.83
C VAL A 214 11.59 -7.58 -14.74
N TYR A 215 12.64 -6.92 -14.27
CA TYR A 215 12.57 -5.89 -13.23
C TYR A 215 12.75 -4.50 -13.83
N ILE A 216 12.02 -3.53 -13.28
CA ILE A 216 12.12 -2.13 -13.64
C ILE A 216 13.49 -1.54 -13.24
N GLY A 217 14.06 -0.69 -14.09
CA GLY A 217 15.28 0.06 -13.75
C GLY A 217 15.03 1.11 -12.66
N SER A 218 16.07 1.49 -11.92
CA SER A 218 15.94 2.35 -10.75
C SER A 218 15.36 3.75 -11.05
N GLU A 219 15.71 4.34 -12.19
CA GLU A 219 15.20 5.66 -12.60
C GLU A 219 13.73 5.57 -12.99
N ALA A 220 13.35 4.62 -13.84
CA ALA A 220 11.95 4.39 -14.23
C ALA A 220 11.07 3.99 -13.03
N LEU A 221 11.62 3.22 -12.08
CA LEU A 221 10.91 2.92 -10.83
C LEU A 221 10.65 4.18 -10.01
N LYS A 222 11.64 5.08 -9.95
CA LYS A 222 11.47 6.34 -9.23
C LYS A 222 10.34 7.17 -9.84
N ASP A 223 10.31 7.35 -11.14
CA ASP A 223 9.29 8.13 -11.85
C ASP A 223 7.89 7.53 -11.63
N ALA A 224 7.75 6.21 -11.74
CA ALA A 224 6.49 5.53 -11.50
C ALA A 224 6.03 5.58 -10.01
N VAL A 225 6.97 5.59 -9.06
CA VAL A 225 6.68 5.80 -7.63
C VAL A 225 6.27 7.24 -7.36
N ASP A 226 6.85 8.21 -8.06
CA ASP A 226 6.45 9.61 -7.95
C ASP A 226 5.01 9.80 -8.44
N ASP A 227 4.64 9.25 -9.59
CA ASP A 227 3.27 9.25 -10.12
C ASP A 227 2.28 8.60 -9.14
N MET A 228 2.62 7.42 -8.61
CA MET A 228 1.81 6.73 -7.60
C MET A 228 1.65 7.57 -6.32
N THR A 229 2.71 8.24 -5.88
CA THR A 229 2.68 9.06 -4.66
C THR A 229 1.80 10.29 -4.84
N VAL A 230 1.90 10.98 -5.97
CA VAL A 230 1.02 12.12 -6.31
C VAL A 230 -0.43 11.63 -6.36
N LEU A 231 -0.70 10.52 -7.04
CA LEU A 231 -2.05 9.93 -7.11
C LEU A 231 -2.60 9.61 -5.71
N ALA A 232 -1.78 9.05 -4.84
CA ALA A 232 -2.18 8.72 -3.47
C ALA A 232 -2.52 9.97 -2.64
N LEU A 233 -1.71 11.02 -2.77
CA LEU A 233 -1.93 12.29 -2.07
C LEU A 233 -3.20 13.01 -2.58
N GLU A 234 -3.43 13.03 -3.89
CA GLU A 234 -4.66 13.57 -4.49
C GLU A 234 -5.90 12.79 -4.05
N ALA A 235 -5.81 11.46 -3.98
CA ALA A 235 -6.90 10.63 -3.48
C ALA A 235 -7.24 10.91 -2.01
N LEU A 236 -6.22 11.10 -1.16
CA LEU A 236 -6.43 11.47 0.25
C LEU A 236 -6.96 12.90 0.39
N ASP A 237 -6.51 13.83 -0.45
CA ASP A 237 -7.01 15.22 -0.46
C ASP A 237 -8.49 15.28 -0.82
N ALA A 238 -8.96 14.44 -1.73
CA ALA A 238 -10.36 14.37 -2.15
C ALA A 238 -11.33 13.78 -1.10
N LEU A 239 -10.81 13.10 -0.06
CA LEU A 239 -11.63 12.53 1.03
C LEU A 239 -11.96 13.52 2.15
N ASN A 240 -11.26 14.64 2.22
CA ASN A 240 -11.33 15.61 3.32
C ASN A 240 -12.18 16.84 2.93
#